data_0483ff7675806010dd0550afeb6b301c
#
_entry.id   0483ff7675806010dd0550afeb6b301c
#
_cell.length_a   1.000
_cell.length_b   1.000
_cell.length_c   1.000
_cell.angle_alpha   90.00
_cell.angle_beta   90.00
_cell.angle_gamma   90.00
#
_symmetry.space_group_name_H-M   'P 1'
#
loop_
_entity.id
_entity.type
_entity.pdbx_description
1 polymer ?
#
loop_
_entity_poly.entity_id
_entity_poly.type
_entity_poly.pdbx_seq_one_letter_code
_entity_poly.pdbx_strand_id
1 'polypeptide(L)'
;MTGRDEYYNRSKQEGYRARSAYKLKQLDAAANLFDAGDSVVDLGAAPGGWLQVAAEAVGESGTVVGVDRQRIRPLEADTVETVRGDMTEEATVDRLHETLGDAGTGVDVVVSDMAPNMTGEY
;
A
#
# COMPACT_ATOMS: atom_id res chain seq x y z
N MET A 1 -7.65 -10.11 27.28
CA MET A 1 -7.89 -9.72 25.88
C MET A 1 -7.08 -10.63 24.96
N THR A 2 -7.72 -11.13 23.93
CA THR A 2 -7.04 -11.98 22.97
C THR A 2 -6.15 -11.13 22.04
N GLY A 3 -5.17 -11.75 21.42
CA GLY A 3 -4.33 -11.04 20.46
C GLY A 3 -5.11 -10.41 19.32
N ARG A 4 -6.21 -11.03 18.93
CA ARG A 4 -7.08 -10.51 17.88
C ARG A 4 -7.70 -9.17 18.28
N ASP A 5 -8.22 -9.07 19.50
CA ASP A 5 -8.80 -7.82 19.99
C ASP A 5 -7.75 -6.74 20.16
N GLU A 6 -6.57 -7.14 20.56
CA GLU A 6 -5.46 -6.22 20.71
C GLU A 6 -5.05 -5.60 19.37
N TYR A 7 -4.94 -6.39 18.32
CA TYR A 7 -4.62 -5.88 16.98
C TYR A 7 -5.72 -4.96 16.45
N TYR A 8 -6.96 -5.32 16.68
CA TYR A 8 -8.08 -4.49 16.28
C TYR A 8 -8.01 -3.11 16.95
N ASN A 9 -7.81 -3.11 18.25
CA ASN A 9 -7.74 -1.87 19.01
C ASN A 9 -6.57 -0.99 18.59
N ARG A 10 -5.43 -1.59 18.29
CA ARG A 10 -4.26 -0.85 17.82
C ARG A 10 -4.50 -0.20 16.46
N SER A 11 -5.06 -0.94 15.52
CA SER A 11 -5.38 -0.39 14.20
C SER A 11 -6.30 0.81 14.32
N LYS A 12 -7.30 0.70 15.19
CA LYS A 12 -8.25 1.77 15.41
C LYS A 12 -7.60 2.99 16.07
N GLN A 13 -6.73 2.77 17.04
CA GLN A 13 -6.03 3.84 17.74
C GLN A 13 -5.05 4.57 16.84
N GLU A 14 -4.38 3.84 15.96
CA GLU A 14 -3.42 4.42 15.02
C GLU A 14 -4.08 5.00 13.78
N GLY A 15 -5.39 4.80 13.63
CA GLY A 15 -6.15 5.34 12.51
C GLY A 15 -5.99 4.57 11.21
N TYR A 16 -5.55 3.34 11.26
CA TYR A 16 -5.42 2.53 10.07
C TYR A 16 -6.77 1.98 9.61
N ARG A 17 -6.94 1.92 8.30
CA ARG A 17 -8.18 1.50 7.66
C ARG A 17 -8.44 0.00 7.70
N ALA A 18 -7.42 -0.79 7.99
CA ALA A 18 -7.54 -2.24 8.04
C ALA A 18 -6.55 -2.80 9.07
N ARG A 19 -6.90 -3.92 9.66
CA ARG A 19 -6.04 -4.62 10.62
C ARG A 19 -4.74 -5.10 9.99
N SER A 20 -4.80 -5.47 8.71
CA SER A 20 -3.63 -5.92 7.96
C SER A 20 -2.53 -4.86 7.90
N ALA A 21 -2.90 -3.58 8.08
CA ALA A 21 -1.93 -2.49 8.13
C ALA A 21 -0.92 -2.68 9.27
N TYR A 22 -1.41 -3.11 10.42
CA TYR A 22 -0.54 -3.36 11.57
C TYR A 22 0.44 -4.48 11.29
N LYS A 23 -0.01 -5.52 10.59
CA LYS A 23 0.85 -6.62 10.19
C LYS A 23 1.95 -6.15 9.24
N LEU A 24 1.62 -5.30 8.28
CA LEU A 24 2.61 -4.74 7.37
C LEU A 24 3.65 -3.92 8.14
N LYS A 25 3.20 -3.14 9.11
CA LYS A 25 4.10 -2.37 9.97
C LYS A 25 5.09 -3.27 10.71
N GLN A 26 4.61 -4.39 11.22
CA GLN A 26 5.46 -5.38 11.88
C GLN A 26 6.46 -6.01 10.90
N LEU A 27 6.01 -6.32 9.70
CA LEU A 27 6.88 -6.88 8.67
C LEU A 27 7.97 -5.89 8.26
N ASP A 28 7.62 -4.62 8.15
CA ASP A 28 8.61 -3.58 7.84
C ASP A 28 9.65 -3.47 8.96
N ALA A 29 9.21 -3.49 10.20
CA ALA A 29 10.11 -3.43 11.34
C ALA A 29 11.07 -4.62 11.38
N ALA A 30 10.59 -5.80 11.00
CA ALA A 30 11.39 -7.03 11.03
C ALA A 30 12.32 -7.18 9.84
N ALA A 31 11.87 -6.76 8.65
CA ALA A 31 12.58 -7.03 7.39
C ALA A 31 13.07 -5.77 6.68
N ASN A 32 12.79 -4.60 7.22
CA ASN A 32 13.20 -3.32 6.64
C ASN A 32 12.76 -3.20 5.18
N LEU A 33 11.45 -3.32 4.95
CA LEU A 33 10.88 -3.31 3.61
C LEU A 33 10.95 -1.95 2.94
N PHE A 34 10.76 -0.89 3.71
CA PHE A 34 10.66 0.47 3.17
C PHE A 34 11.77 1.35 3.71
N ASP A 35 12.35 2.14 2.83
CA ASP A 35 13.31 3.17 3.21
C ASP A 35 12.71 4.55 2.95
N ALA A 36 13.19 5.54 3.69
CA ALA A 36 12.77 6.93 3.46
C ALA A 36 13.08 7.34 2.02
N GLY A 37 12.12 7.94 1.36
CA GLY A 37 12.26 8.38 -0.02
C GLY A 37 11.91 7.35 -1.07
N ASP A 38 11.56 6.13 -0.67
CA ASP A 38 11.21 5.07 -1.63
C ASP A 38 9.95 5.41 -2.43
N SER A 39 9.90 4.83 -3.62
CA SER A 39 8.68 4.79 -4.45
C SER A 39 8.04 3.42 -4.29
N VAL A 40 6.82 3.41 -3.79
CA VAL A 40 6.08 2.19 -3.45
C VAL A 40 4.80 2.09 -4.26
N VAL A 41 4.52 0.92 -4.78
CA VAL A 41 3.25 0.60 -5.44
C VAL A 41 2.55 -0.49 -4.66
N ASP A 42 1.28 -0.26 -4.32
CA ASP A 42 0.44 -1.22 -3.63
C ASP A 42 -0.67 -1.69 -4.58
N LEU A 43 -0.63 -2.94 -4.96
CA LEU A 43 -1.61 -3.55 -5.86
C LEU A 43 -2.72 -4.19 -5.03
N GLY A 44 -3.97 -3.82 -5.33
CA GLY A 44 -5.10 -4.24 -4.53
C GLY A 44 -5.19 -3.44 -3.24
N ALA A 45 -5.03 -2.13 -3.33
CA ALA A 45 -4.76 -1.28 -2.17
C ALA A 45 -5.98 -0.93 -1.32
N ALA A 46 -7.21 -1.07 -1.82
CA ALA A 46 -8.38 -0.74 -1.03
C ALA A 46 -8.49 -1.64 0.21
N PRO A 47 -8.89 -1.12 1.35
CA PRO A 47 -9.37 0.25 1.64
C PRO A 47 -8.27 1.30 1.86
N GLY A 48 -7.00 0.93 1.89
CA GLY A 48 -5.90 1.88 2.00
C GLY A 48 -5.05 1.76 3.26
N GLY A 49 -5.24 0.72 4.05
CA GLY A 49 -4.45 0.52 5.26
C GLY A 49 -2.95 0.37 5.00
N TRP A 50 -2.60 -0.38 3.97
CA TRP A 50 -1.20 -0.55 3.61
C TRP A 50 -0.59 0.71 3.00
N LEU A 51 -1.41 1.52 2.31
CA LEU A 51 -0.96 2.82 1.81
C LEU A 51 -0.58 3.74 2.96
N GLN A 52 -1.33 3.69 4.05
CA GLN A 52 -1.04 4.50 5.24
C GLN A 52 0.32 4.11 5.82
N VAL A 53 0.58 2.82 5.97
CA VAL A 53 1.85 2.33 6.51
C VAL A 53 3.02 2.71 5.59
N ALA A 54 2.86 2.49 4.29
CA ALA A 54 3.90 2.83 3.33
C ALA A 54 4.21 4.33 3.35
N ALA A 55 3.18 5.18 3.40
CA ALA A 55 3.35 6.63 3.44
C ALA A 55 4.14 7.07 4.68
N GLU A 56 3.85 6.49 5.83
CA GLU A 56 4.59 6.77 7.05
C GLU A 56 6.06 6.37 6.92
N ALA A 57 6.30 5.21 6.32
CA ALA A 57 7.65 4.66 6.21
C ALA A 57 8.53 5.43 5.22
N VAL A 58 7.98 5.86 4.08
CA VAL A 58 8.76 6.56 3.06
C VAL A 58 8.90 8.06 3.34
N GLY A 59 8.01 8.61 4.15
CA GLY A 59 8.05 10.02 4.52
C GLY A 59 7.73 10.97 3.38
N GLU A 60 7.96 12.25 3.61
CA GLU A 60 7.59 13.32 2.67
C GLU A 60 8.34 13.25 1.34
N SER A 61 9.53 12.67 1.34
CA SER A 61 10.35 12.56 0.12
C SER A 61 10.00 11.32 -0.71
N GLY A 62 9.14 10.45 -0.20
CA GLY A 62 8.74 9.24 -0.90
C GLY A 62 7.50 9.44 -1.76
N THR A 63 7.15 8.39 -2.47
CA THR A 63 5.96 8.34 -3.32
C THR A 63 5.26 7.02 -3.09
N VAL A 64 3.95 7.05 -2.88
CA VAL A 64 3.16 5.84 -2.72
C VAL A 64 1.97 5.89 -3.67
N VAL A 65 1.81 4.86 -4.48
CA VAL A 65 0.68 4.77 -5.40
C VAL A 65 -0.10 3.50 -5.13
N GLY A 66 -1.37 3.65 -4.83
CA GLY A 66 -2.27 2.52 -4.64
C GLY A 66 -3.10 2.28 -5.89
N VAL A 67 -3.23 1.03 -6.29
CA VAL A 67 -4.04 0.64 -7.44
C VAL A 67 -5.08 -0.37 -6.99
N ASP A 68 -6.34 -0.15 -7.34
CA ASP A 68 -7.41 -1.10 -7.05
C ASP A 68 -8.56 -0.90 -8.03
N ARG A 69 -9.27 -1.96 -8.29
CA ARG A 69 -10.51 -1.90 -9.07
C ARG A 69 -11.60 -1.16 -8.31
N GLN A 70 -11.55 -1.23 -6.98
CA GLN A 70 -12.45 -0.51 -6.10
C GLN A 70 -11.91 0.88 -5.84
N ARG A 71 -12.84 1.80 -5.60
CA ARG A 71 -12.45 3.16 -5.22
C ARG A 71 -11.78 3.15 -3.85
N ILE A 72 -10.66 3.87 -3.75
CA ILE A 72 -9.97 4.09 -2.49
C ILE A 72 -10.32 5.50 -2.03
N ARG A 73 -10.87 5.64 -0.83
CA ARG A 73 -11.14 6.96 -0.28
C ARG A 73 -9.83 7.73 -0.13
N PRO A 74 -9.81 9.03 -0.44
CA PRO A 74 -8.58 9.82 -0.31
C PRO A 74 -7.92 9.66 1.05
N LEU A 75 -6.60 9.65 1.05
CA LEU A 75 -5.80 9.60 2.26
C LEU A 75 -5.29 11.01 2.59
N GLU A 76 -5.00 11.23 3.86
CA GLU A 76 -4.50 12.53 4.31
C GLU A 76 -3.07 12.81 3.86
N ALA A 77 -2.28 11.76 3.68
CA ALA A 77 -0.87 11.92 3.29
C ALA A 77 -0.75 12.42 1.85
N ASP A 78 -0.05 13.52 1.66
CA ASP A 78 0.15 14.11 0.33
C ASP A 78 1.01 13.25 -0.60
N THR A 79 1.80 12.35 -0.03
CA THR A 79 2.66 11.45 -0.80
C THR A 79 1.91 10.32 -1.47
N VAL A 80 0.63 10.13 -1.13
CA VAL A 80 -0.17 9.02 -1.64
C VAL A 80 -1.06 9.47 -2.79
N GLU A 81 -0.96 8.76 -3.90
CA GLU A 81 -1.87 8.89 -5.03
C GLU A 81 -2.58 7.57 -5.26
N THR A 82 -3.74 7.59 -5.87
CA THR A 82 -4.49 6.37 -6.16
C THR A 82 -4.89 6.30 -7.62
N VAL A 83 -4.88 5.08 -8.16
CA VAL A 83 -5.31 4.78 -9.52
C VAL A 83 -6.40 3.73 -9.42
N ARG A 84 -7.57 4.02 -9.96
CA ARG A 84 -8.64 3.04 -10.01
C ARG A 84 -8.60 2.31 -11.34
N GLY A 85 -8.46 1.01 -11.27
CA GLY A 85 -8.45 0.19 -12.48
C GLY A 85 -7.96 -1.22 -12.21
N ASP A 86 -7.96 -1.99 -13.28
CA ASP A 86 -7.51 -3.38 -13.29
C ASP A 86 -6.11 -3.41 -13.89
N MET A 87 -5.14 -3.95 -13.16
CA MET A 87 -3.75 -4.00 -13.62
C MET A 87 -3.52 -4.92 -14.81
N THR A 88 -4.52 -5.72 -15.19
CA THR A 88 -4.46 -6.50 -16.44
C THR A 88 -4.77 -5.63 -17.66
N GLU A 89 -5.26 -4.42 -17.46
CA GLU A 89 -5.59 -3.50 -18.54
C GLU A 89 -4.45 -2.51 -18.79
N GLU A 90 -4.08 -2.36 -20.05
CA GLU A 90 -3.00 -1.47 -20.45
C GLU A 90 -3.26 -0.03 -20.03
N ALA A 91 -4.51 0.43 -20.13
CA ALA A 91 -4.86 1.78 -19.72
C ALA A 91 -4.59 2.05 -18.24
N THR A 92 -4.76 1.05 -17.38
CA THR A 92 -4.46 1.18 -15.96
C THR A 92 -2.96 1.30 -15.73
N VAL A 93 -2.19 0.47 -16.42
CA VAL A 93 -0.72 0.52 -16.34
C VAL A 93 -0.20 1.87 -16.80
N ASP A 94 -0.76 2.41 -17.88
CA ASP A 94 -0.38 3.74 -18.39
C ASP A 94 -0.67 4.83 -17.36
N ARG A 95 -1.84 4.79 -16.72
CA ARG A 95 -2.17 5.76 -15.67
C ARG A 95 -1.27 5.64 -14.46
N LEU A 96 -0.88 4.41 -14.12
CA LEU A 96 0.07 4.20 -13.04
C LEU A 96 1.43 4.85 -13.36
N HIS A 97 1.92 4.66 -14.57
CA HIS A 97 3.17 5.29 -15.01
C HIS A 97 3.08 6.80 -14.98
N GLU A 98 1.98 7.36 -15.45
CA GLU A 98 1.77 8.81 -15.41
C GLU A 98 1.74 9.34 -13.98
N THR A 99 1.08 8.61 -13.08
CA THR A 99 0.96 8.99 -11.67
C THR A 99 2.31 8.97 -10.97
N LEU A 100 3.13 7.98 -11.28
CA LEU A 100 4.49 7.89 -10.73
C LEU A 100 5.40 9.00 -11.28
N GLY A 101 5.12 9.47 -12.49
CA GLY A 101 5.92 10.51 -13.11
C GLY A 101 7.39 10.10 -13.21
N ASP A 102 8.30 11.00 -12.81
CA ASP A 102 9.72 10.72 -12.84
C ASP A 102 10.12 9.59 -11.88
N ALA A 103 9.34 9.38 -10.82
CA ALA A 103 9.55 8.27 -9.90
C ALA A 103 9.29 6.92 -10.56
N GLY A 104 8.55 6.91 -11.67
CA GLY A 104 8.28 5.68 -12.42
C GLY A 104 9.50 5.07 -13.09
N THR A 105 10.62 5.77 -13.12
CA THR A 105 11.87 5.22 -13.62
C THR A 105 12.51 4.25 -12.64
N GLY A 106 12.03 4.23 -11.38
CA GLY A 106 12.54 3.31 -10.39
C GLY A 106 11.54 3.11 -9.25
N VAL A 107 10.65 2.13 -9.39
CA VAL A 107 9.81 1.71 -8.27
C VAL A 107 10.68 0.83 -7.38
N ASP A 108 10.79 1.20 -6.11
CA ASP A 108 11.65 0.49 -5.17
C ASP A 108 10.98 -0.73 -4.57
N VAL A 109 9.67 -0.61 -4.28
CA VAL A 109 8.93 -1.69 -3.59
C VAL A 109 7.55 -1.84 -4.21
N VAL A 110 7.17 -3.07 -4.49
CA VAL A 110 5.80 -3.42 -4.87
C VAL A 110 5.25 -4.35 -3.81
N VAL A 111 4.10 -4.00 -3.26
CA VAL A 111 3.43 -4.81 -2.26
C VAL A 111 2.02 -5.17 -2.72
N SER A 112 1.49 -6.26 -2.20
CA SER A 112 0.12 -6.66 -2.49
C SER A 112 -0.43 -7.48 -1.33
N ASP A 113 -1.60 -7.07 -0.85
CA ASP A 113 -2.35 -7.83 0.16
C ASP A 113 -3.44 -8.67 -0.49
N MET A 114 -3.44 -8.75 -1.82
CA MET A 114 -4.40 -9.60 -2.49
C MET A 114 -4.14 -11.04 -2.09
N ALA A 115 -5.14 -11.65 -1.44
CA ALA A 115 -5.06 -13.07 -1.18
C ALA A 115 -5.05 -13.75 -2.54
N PRO A 116 -3.97 -14.36 -2.93
CA PRO A 116 -3.97 -15.03 -4.21
C PRO A 116 -4.92 -16.19 -4.11
N ASN A 117 -5.68 -16.35 -5.15
CA ASN A 117 -6.56 -17.47 -5.30
C ASN A 117 -5.70 -18.68 -5.62
N MET A 118 -4.87 -19.03 -4.66
CA MET A 118 -3.79 -19.90 -4.97
C MET A 118 -3.88 -21.23 -4.37
N THR A 119 -3.50 -22.15 -5.17
CA THR A 119 -3.40 -23.54 -4.82
C THR A 119 -1.95 -23.94 -4.53
N GLY A 120 -1.08 -22.98 -4.38
CA GLY A 120 0.34 -23.25 -4.16
C GLY A 120 1.10 -23.62 -5.43
N GLU A 121 0.54 -23.28 -6.54
CA GLU A 121 1.10 -23.63 -7.84
C GLU A 121 1.86 -22.47 -8.46
N TYR A 122 2.84 -22.07 -7.86
CA TYR A 122 3.63 -21.07 -8.54
C TYR A 122 4.99 -21.52 -8.77
#